data_f8ffaf4a582546dc3419b85bc5e8a5fd
#
_entry.id   f8ffaf4a582546dc3419b85bc5e8a5fd
#
_cell.length_a   1.000
_cell.length_b   1.000
_cell.length_c   1.000
_cell.angle_alpha   90.00
_cell.angle_beta   90.00
_cell.angle_gamma   90.00
#
_symmetry.space_group_name_H-M   'P 1'
#
loop_
_entity.id
_entity.type
_entity.pdbx_description
1 polymer ?
#
loop_
_entity_poly.entity_id
_entity_poly.type
_entity_poly.pdbx_seq_one_letter_code
_entity_poly.pdbx_strand_id
1 'polypeptide(L)' 'PAEMVEESNWLTENTERLSAAINNLDERSKHILKSRWLNEKKTTLKDLSNQYNISMERVRQIEVNAISQLRETLVEA' A
#
# COMPACT_ATOMS: atom_id res chain seq x y z
N PRO A 1 3.35 -8.28 16.97
CA PRO A 1 2.11 -9.02 16.97
C PRO A 1 1.94 -9.91 15.76
N ALA A 2 1.25 -11.01 15.93
CA ALA A 2 1.05 -11.96 14.86
C ALA A 2 0.32 -11.35 13.66
N GLU A 3 -0.59 -10.43 13.91
CA GLU A 3 -1.35 -9.79 12.85
C GLU A 3 -0.47 -9.01 11.88
N MET A 4 0.55 -8.33 12.39
CA MET A 4 1.47 -7.60 11.52
C MET A 4 2.32 -8.55 10.69
N VAL A 5 2.74 -9.66 11.28
CA VAL A 5 3.52 -10.66 10.57
C VAL A 5 2.69 -11.31 9.47
N GLU A 6 1.45 -11.64 9.79
CA GLU A 6 0.54 -12.23 8.81
C GLU A 6 0.29 -11.29 7.63
N GLU A 7 0.15 -9.99 7.91
CA GLU A 7 -0.07 -9.02 6.87
C GLU A 7 1.14 -8.91 5.95
N SER A 8 2.35 -8.92 6.50
CA SER A 8 3.57 -8.92 5.71
C SER A 8 3.67 -10.17 4.83
N ASN A 9 3.37 -11.33 5.40
CA ASN A 9 3.40 -12.59 4.66
C ASN A 9 2.38 -12.58 3.53
N TRP A 10 1.18 -12.06 3.81
CA TRP A 10 0.12 -11.96 2.82
C TRP A 10 0.57 -11.14 1.61
N LEU A 11 1.21 -9.99 1.83
CA LEU A 11 1.70 -9.15 0.77
C LEU A 11 2.81 -9.84 -0.04
N THR A 12 3.68 -10.55 0.65
CA THR A 12 4.78 -11.27 0.01
C THR A 12 4.28 -12.42 -0.86
N GLU A 13 3.36 -13.21 -0.32
CA GLU A 13 2.84 -14.39 -1.01
C GLU A 13 2.02 -14.04 -2.25
N ASN A 14 1.42 -12.87 -2.27
CA ASN A 14 0.51 -12.46 -3.35
C ASN A 14 1.13 -11.40 -4.25
N THR A 15 2.45 -11.43 -4.44
CA THR A 15 3.16 -10.39 -5.18
C THR A 15 2.59 -10.16 -6.59
N GLU A 16 2.36 -11.23 -7.35
CA GLU A 16 1.84 -11.09 -8.72
C GLU A 16 0.42 -10.55 -8.73
N ARG A 17 -0.43 -11.10 -7.89
CA ARG A 17 -1.81 -10.62 -7.75
C ARG A 17 -1.82 -9.20 -7.23
N LEU A 18 -0.92 -8.91 -6.31
CA LEU A 18 -0.80 -7.60 -5.70
C LEU A 18 -0.45 -6.55 -6.77
N SER A 19 0.49 -6.86 -7.65
CA SER A 19 0.86 -5.93 -8.72
C SER A 19 -0.32 -5.63 -9.63
N ALA A 20 -1.08 -6.66 -10.00
CA ALA A 20 -2.25 -6.48 -10.84
C ALA A 20 -3.33 -5.66 -10.13
N ALA A 21 -3.54 -5.94 -8.84
CA ALA A 21 -4.54 -5.22 -8.06
C ALA A 21 -4.14 -3.75 -7.85
N ILE A 22 -2.86 -3.51 -7.63
CA ILE A 22 -2.35 -2.14 -7.46
C ILE A 22 -2.60 -1.31 -8.72
N ASN A 23 -2.49 -1.92 -9.89
CA ASN A 23 -2.72 -1.21 -11.15
C ASN A 23 -4.16 -0.73 -11.30
N ASN A 24 -5.09 -1.28 -10.53
CA ASN A 24 -6.48 -0.84 -10.54
C ASN A 24 -6.75 0.34 -9.60
N LEU A 25 -5.77 0.71 -8.81
CA LEU A 25 -5.90 1.85 -7.90
C LEU A 25 -5.62 3.15 -8.65
N ASP A 26 -6.06 4.27 -8.06
CA ASP A 26 -5.72 5.57 -8.62
C ASP A 26 -4.21 5.81 -8.50
N GLU A 27 -3.70 6.74 -9.31
CA GLU A 27 -2.25 6.97 -9.39
C GLU A 27 -1.60 7.27 -8.04
N ARG A 28 -2.27 8.09 -7.23
CA ARG A 28 -1.71 8.46 -5.93
C ARG A 28 -1.62 7.26 -4.99
N SER A 29 -2.70 6.49 -4.87
CA SER A 29 -2.71 5.31 -4.02
C SER A 29 -1.68 4.28 -4.49
N LYS A 30 -1.61 4.09 -5.80
CA LYS A 30 -0.65 3.18 -6.41
C LYS A 30 0.79 3.59 -6.07
N HIS A 31 1.10 4.87 -6.24
CA HIS A 31 2.45 5.37 -5.96
C HIS A 31 2.80 5.23 -4.47
N ILE A 32 1.86 5.58 -3.61
CA ILE A 32 2.09 5.48 -2.16
C ILE A 32 2.37 4.03 -1.75
N LEU A 33 1.57 3.09 -2.24
CA LEU A 33 1.78 1.69 -1.89
C LEU A 33 3.10 1.16 -2.45
N LYS A 34 3.42 1.48 -3.68
CA LYS A 34 4.68 1.03 -4.27
C LYS A 34 5.88 1.61 -3.53
N SER A 35 5.79 2.86 -3.13
CA SER A 35 6.88 3.52 -2.41
C SER A 35 7.08 2.94 -1.00
N ARG A 36 5.97 2.52 -0.37
CA ARG A 36 6.01 2.03 1.00
C ARG A 36 6.29 0.53 1.10
N TRP A 37 5.78 -0.26 0.16
CA TRP A 37 5.75 -1.72 0.30
C TRP A 37 6.55 -2.47 -0.75
N LEU A 38 6.74 -1.91 -1.93
CA LEU A 38 7.39 -2.62 -3.03
C LEU A 38 8.78 -2.12 -3.36
N ASN A 39 9.22 -1.01 -2.79
CA ASN A 39 10.57 -0.50 -3.00
C ASN A 39 11.53 -1.07 -1.97
N GLU A 40 12.79 -1.22 -2.36
CA GLU A 40 13.84 -1.65 -1.45
C GLU A 40 13.99 -0.67 -0.28
N LYS A 41 13.88 0.62 -0.57
CA LYS A 41 13.90 1.66 0.46
C LYS A 41 12.48 2.14 0.68
N LYS A 42 12.00 1.96 1.89
CA LYS A 42 10.65 2.43 2.24
C LYS A 42 10.65 3.95 2.36
N THR A 43 9.79 4.59 1.60
CA THR A 43 9.56 6.02 1.73
C THR A 43 8.75 6.28 2.99
N THR A 44 9.12 7.29 3.76
CA THR A 44 8.42 7.59 5.00
C THR A 44 7.11 8.33 4.71
N LEU A 45 6.20 8.29 5.70
CA LEU A 45 4.95 9.06 5.59
C LEU A 45 5.25 10.55 5.45
N LYS A 46 6.30 11.03 6.14
CA LYS A 46 6.69 12.43 6.06
C LYS A 46 7.14 12.80 4.65
N ASP A 47 7.94 11.95 4.03
CA ASP A 47 8.41 12.20 2.67
C ASP A 47 7.24 12.28 1.70
N LEU A 48 6.31 11.35 1.81
CA LEU A 48 5.13 11.34 0.94
C LEU A 48 4.22 12.52 1.20
N SER A 49 4.07 12.92 2.46
CA SER A 49 3.26 14.09 2.77
C SER A 49 3.82 15.35 2.14
N ASN A 50 5.15 15.48 2.15
CA ASN A 50 5.81 16.62 1.51
C ASN A 50 5.68 16.55 -0.02
N GLN A 51 5.82 15.37 -0.57
CA GLN A 51 5.75 15.17 -2.02
C GLN A 51 4.37 15.51 -2.57
N TYR A 52 3.32 15.14 -1.84
CA TYR A 52 1.95 15.40 -2.27
C TYR A 52 1.34 16.64 -1.65
N ASN A 53 2.07 17.28 -0.77
CA ASN A 53 1.62 18.51 -0.09
C ASN A 53 0.34 18.27 0.71
N ILE A 54 0.30 17.17 1.43
CA ILE A 54 -0.80 16.80 2.32
C ILE A 54 -0.24 16.37 3.67
N SER A 55 -1.10 16.16 4.65
CA SER A 55 -0.66 15.75 5.98
C SER A 55 -0.20 14.28 5.99
N MET A 56 0.65 13.95 6.96
CA MET A 56 1.08 12.56 7.17
C MET A 56 -0.13 11.67 7.46
N GLU A 57 -1.07 12.17 8.23
CA GLU A 57 -2.28 11.41 8.55
C GLU A 57 -3.10 11.12 7.30
N ARG A 58 -3.15 12.06 6.36
CA ARG A 58 -3.84 11.84 5.11
C ARG A 58 -3.16 10.76 4.29
N VAL A 59 -1.81 10.77 4.26
CA VAL A 59 -1.06 9.72 3.57
C VAL A 59 -1.38 8.37 4.19
N ARG A 60 -1.38 8.30 5.52
CA ARG A 60 -1.69 7.05 6.22
C ARG A 60 -3.09 6.55 5.88
N GLN A 61 -4.07 7.44 5.84
CA GLN A 61 -5.42 7.07 5.46
C GLN A 61 -5.51 6.51 4.04
N ILE A 62 -4.81 7.16 3.12
CA ILE A 62 -4.77 6.68 1.74
C ILE A 62 -4.16 5.29 1.67
N GLU A 63 -3.08 5.08 2.40
CA GLU A 63 -2.42 3.78 2.47
C GLU A 63 -3.36 2.70 3.02
N VAL A 64 -4.02 2.98 4.13
CA VAL A 64 -4.94 2.03 4.74
C VAL A 64 -6.11 1.70 3.80
N ASN A 65 -6.68 2.71 3.18
CA ASN A 65 -7.79 2.50 2.26
C ASN A 65 -7.35 1.68 1.04
N ALA A 66 -6.16 1.95 0.52
CA ALA A 66 -5.65 1.21 -0.62
C ALA A 66 -5.41 -0.25 -0.27
N ILE A 67 -4.86 -0.51 0.92
CA ILE A 67 -4.64 -1.88 1.37
C ILE A 67 -5.96 -2.62 1.53
N SER A 68 -6.99 -1.95 2.06
CA SER A 68 -8.31 -2.54 2.20
C SER A 68 -8.89 -2.93 0.84
N GLN A 69 -8.75 -2.08 -0.15
CA GLN A 69 -9.22 -2.37 -1.50
C GLN A 69 -8.47 -3.55 -2.11
N LEU A 70 -7.16 -3.62 -1.88
CA LEU A 70 -6.35 -4.74 -2.36
C LEU A 70 -6.81 -6.06 -1.75
N ARG A 71 -7.06 -6.05 -0.45
CA ARG A 71 -7.52 -7.25 0.23
C ARG A 71 -8.84 -7.75 -0.32
N GLU A 72 -9.77 -6.86 -0.55
CA GLU A 72 -11.07 -7.22 -1.11
C GLU A 72 -10.91 -7.83 -2.50
N THR A 73 -10.08 -7.21 -3.32
CA THR A 73 -9.83 -7.70 -4.68
C THR A 73 -9.21 -9.09 -4.67
N LEU A 74 -8.21 -9.30 -3.82
CA LEU A 74 -7.50 -10.57 -3.77
C LEU A 74 -8.34 -11.69 -3.15
N VAL A 75 -9.16 -11.35 -2.17
CA VAL A 75 -10.04 -12.34 -1.54
C VAL A 75 -11.12 -12.81 -2.51
N GLU A 76 -11.66 -11.91 -3.31
CA GLU A 76 -12.71 -12.23 -4.28
C GLU A 76 -12.16 -12.99 -5.49
N ALA A 77 -10.89 -12.82 -5.76
CA ALA A 77 -10.26 -13.51 -6.87
C ALA A 77 -9.93 -14.94 -6.50
#